data_cc02bae36dde51aaaca45f76ca34b7b6
#
_entry.id   cc02bae36dde51aaaca45f76ca34b7b6
#
_cell.length_a   1.000
_cell.length_b   1.000
_cell.length_c   1.000
_cell.angle_alpha   90.00
_cell.angle_beta   90.00
_cell.angle_gamma   90.00
#
_symmetry.space_group_name_H-M   'P 1'
#
loop_
_entity.id
_entity.type
_entity.pdbx_description
1 polymer ?
#
loop_
_entity_poly.entity_id
_entity_poly.type
_entity_poly.pdbx_seq_one_letter_code
_entity_poly.pdbx_strand_id
1 'polypeptide(L)'
;YLVVSVIGESLWRFYRMRREIEAGMRKEAILIGSGPIAQELYEEVSGNDRFRIRFSAFHNTHTLPTGSITDEARTAIARGVHTIVLDLADQAVSAELPHIYSLMSDTVYFVSLASLYEEVFDRVPLAHVSAEQLFESVSRRRTIYDSAKRLFDIKLVLLLTPIVVPLTLVAVCALLVSGGTPFITTERVGKGGRPFSLLKLRSMLLNDHGDPELQKKNRVTMLGKVLRKTRIDELPQLWNVLVGDLSFIGPRPELPNLTAVYEQEIPHYRMRHFIAPGLSGWAQIHDYDAPRGGADIPRTTRKLSFDLYYLRHRSFGLDIAIAMKTLRALVSFSGT
;
A
#
# COMPACT_ATOMS: atom_id res chain seq x y z
N TYR A 1 20.72 -22.09 4.45
CA TYR A 1 20.15 -22.89 3.35
C TYR A 1 18.76 -22.38 2.95
N LEU A 2 17.81 -22.19 3.89
CA LEU A 2 16.44 -21.72 3.60
C LEU A 2 16.39 -20.35 2.92
N VAL A 3 17.19 -19.38 3.34
CA VAL A 3 17.24 -18.02 2.76
C VAL A 3 17.79 -18.04 1.34
N VAL A 4 18.81 -18.84 1.07
CA VAL A 4 19.41 -19.01 -0.27
C VAL A 4 18.44 -19.71 -1.22
N SER A 5 17.65 -20.68 -0.74
CA SER A 5 16.64 -21.37 -1.52
C SER A 5 15.49 -20.42 -1.90
N VAL A 6 14.98 -19.61 -0.96
CA VAL A 6 13.88 -18.64 -1.22
C VAL A 6 14.32 -17.54 -2.19
N ILE A 7 15.55 -17.03 -2.05
CA ILE A 7 16.11 -16.04 -2.99
C ILE A 7 16.32 -16.68 -4.36
N GLY A 8 16.85 -17.92 -4.41
CA GLY A 8 17.04 -18.67 -5.65
C GLY A 8 15.73 -18.95 -6.38
N GLU A 9 14.68 -19.38 -5.67
CA GLU A 9 13.34 -19.57 -6.25
C GLU A 9 12.72 -18.25 -6.75
N SER A 10 12.89 -17.17 -5.99
CA SER A 10 12.36 -15.86 -6.39
C SER A 10 13.08 -15.33 -7.63
N LEU A 11 14.40 -15.46 -7.69
CA LEU A 11 15.21 -15.10 -8.87
C LEU A 11 14.90 -16.01 -10.07
N TRP A 12 14.72 -17.32 -9.84
CA TRP A 12 14.33 -18.26 -10.89
C TRP A 12 12.94 -17.97 -11.43
N ARG A 13 11.95 -17.70 -10.58
CA ARG A 13 10.60 -17.28 -10.98
C ARG A 13 10.66 -15.98 -11.77
N PHE A 14 11.44 -14.98 -11.32
CA PHE A 14 11.63 -13.72 -12.02
C PHE A 14 12.30 -13.90 -13.39
N TYR A 15 13.36 -14.71 -13.47
CA TYR A 15 14.06 -15.00 -14.72
C TYR A 15 13.21 -15.80 -15.70
N ARG A 16 12.49 -16.81 -15.22
CA ARG A 16 11.52 -17.58 -16.02
C ARG A 16 10.38 -16.70 -16.52
N MET A 17 9.87 -15.81 -15.67
CA MET A 17 8.86 -14.83 -16.00
C MET A 17 9.31 -13.92 -17.15
N ARG A 18 10.52 -13.39 -17.06
CA ARG A 18 11.09 -12.50 -18.07
C ARG A 18 11.27 -13.23 -19.42
N ARG A 19 11.73 -14.45 -19.40
CA ARG A 19 11.88 -15.28 -20.60
C ARG A 19 10.54 -15.62 -21.29
N GLU A 20 9.50 -15.91 -20.51
CA GLU A 20 8.16 -16.20 -21.06
C GLU A 20 7.52 -14.94 -21.68
N ILE A 21 7.76 -13.75 -21.14
CA ILE A 21 7.33 -12.47 -21.72
C ILE A 21 8.15 -12.16 -22.99
N GLU A 22 9.46 -12.33 -22.95
CA GLU A 22 10.36 -12.13 -24.10
C GLU A 22 10.07 -13.12 -25.24
N ALA A 23 9.58 -14.32 -24.93
CA ALA A 23 9.16 -15.34 -25.92
C ALA A 23 7.77 -15.06 -26.53
N GLY A 24 7.08 -13.95 -26.16
CA GLY A 24 5.77 -13.60 -26.70
C GLY A 24 4.62 -14.54 -26.29
N MET A 25 4.84 -15.43 -25.35
CA MET A 25 3.82 -16.37 -24.84
C MET A 25 2.90 -15.67 -23.83
N ARG A 26 2.02 -14.80 -24.34
CA ARG A 26 0.96 -14.22 -23.52
C ARG A 26 -0.26 -15.13 -23.54
N LYS A 27 -0.84 -15.34 -22.37
CA LYS A 27 -2.10 -16.07 -22.26
C LYS A 27 -3.24 -15.16 -22.69
N GLU A 28 -3.98 -15.57 -23.68
CA GLU A 28 -5.22 -14.87 -24.04
C GLU A 28 -6.26 -15.06 -22.94
N ALA A 29 -6.94 -13.96 -22.61
CA ALA A 29 -7.98 -13.90 -21.60
C ALA A 29 -9.16 -13.06 -22.08
N ILE A 30 -10.34 -13.33 -21.54
CA ILE A 30 -11.46 -12.41 -21.60
C ILE A 30 -11.75 -11.86 -20.21
N LEU A 31 -12.25 -10.62 -20.16
CA LEU A 31 -12.72 -9.98 -18.95
C LEU A 31 -14.25 -9.84 -19.00
N ILE A 32 -14.93 -10.35 -17.99
CA ILE A 32 -16.39 -10.22 -17.83
C ILE A 32 -16.66 -9.50 -16.51
N GLY A 33 -17.27 -8.33 -16.59
CA GLY A 33 -17.56 -7.50 -15.44
C GLY A 33 -18.05 -6.12 -15.84
N SER A 34 -18.25 -5.24 -14.86
CA SER A 34 -18.74 -3.88 -15.10
C SER A 34 -18.02 -2.85 -14.21
N GLY A 35 -18.27 -1.58 -14.54
CA GLY A 35 -17.81 -0.47 -13.73
C GLY A 35 -16.34 -0.04 -13.95
N PRO A 36 -15.90 0.99 -13.22
CA PRO A 36 -14.63 1.67 -13.48
C PRO A 36 -13.38 0.80 -13.21
N ILE A 37 -13.47 -0.13 -12.25
CA ILE A 37 -12.35 -1.02 -11.90
C ILE A 37 -12.09 -2.05 -13.01
N ALA A 38 -13.15 -2.60 -13.61
CA ALA A 38 -13.03 -3.53 -14.74
C ALA A 38 -12.45 -2.80 -15.96
N GLN A 39 -12.92 -1.58 -16.22
CA GLN A 39 -12.43 -0.75 -17.30
C GLN A 39 -10.94 -0.39 -17.10
N GLU A 40 -10.56 0.09 -15.93
CA GLU A 40 -9.16 0.43 -15.59
C GLU A 40 -8.24 -0.78 -15.79
N LEU A 41 -8.66 -1.97 -15.34
CA LEU A 41 -7.90 -3.20 -15.50
C LEU A 41 -7.74 -3.58 -16.98
N TYR A 42 -8.81 -3.48 -17.75
CA TYR A 42 -8.79 -3.79 -19.17
C TYR A 42 -7.84 -2.85 -19.94
N GLU A 43 -7.93 -1.55 -19.70
CA GLU A 43 -7.10 -0.53 -20.36
C GLU A 43 -5.62 -0.68 -20.01
N GLU A 44 -5.28 -0.87 -18.73
CA GLU A 44 -3.88 -1.04 -18.29
C GLU A 44 -3.25 -2.30 -18.88
N VAL A 45 -3.95 -3.44 -18.83
CA VAL A 45 -3.42 -4.71 -19.33
C VAL A 45 -3.35 -4.74 -20.87
N SER A 46 -4.35 -4.14 -21.54
CA SER A 46 -4.37 -4.10 -23.00
C SER A 46 -3.35 -3.11 -23.57
N GLY A 47 -3.08 -2.01 -22.85
CA GLY A 47 -2.14 -0.97 -23.26
C GLY A 47 -0.68 -1.28 -22.92
N ASN A 48 -0.39 -2.36 -22.18
CA ASN A 48 0.94 -2.57 -21.64
C ASN A 48 1.45 -4.00 -21.82
N ASP A 49 2.49 -4.12 -22.63
CA ASP A 49 3.10 -5.40 -23.03
C ASP A 49 3.86 -6.13 -21.90
N ARG A 50 4.00 -5.53 -20.73
CA ARG A 50 4.69 -6.13 -19.57
C ARG A 50 3.91 -7.26 -18.90
N PHE A 51 2.58 -7.32 -19.15
CA PHE A 51 1.73 -8.32 -18.51
C PHE A 51 1.74 -9.64 -19.29
N ARG A 52 1.63 -10.75 -18.54
CA ARG A 52 1.55 -12.11 -19.10
C ARG A 52 0.20 -12.44 -19.74
N ILE A 53 -0.81 -11.63 -19.48
CA ILE A 53 -2.18 -11.76 -19.95
C ILE A 53 -2.41 -10.67 -20.99
N ARG A 54 -3.12 -11.05 -22.05
CA ARG A 54 -3.65 -10.13 -23.04
C ARG A 54 -5.16 -10.34 -23.13
N PHE A 55 -5.91 -9.30 -22.94
CA PHE A 55 -7.35 -9.37 -23.12
C PHE A 55 -7.68 -9.37 -24.62
N SER A 56 -8.37 -10.41 -25.07
CA SER A 56 -8.93 -10.51 -26.44
C SER A 56 -10.32 -9.87 -26.50
N ALA A 57 -11.04 -9.79 -25.40
CA ALA A 57 -12.34 -9.13 -25.29
C ALA A 57 -12.63 -8.64 -23.86
N PHE A 58 -13.45 -7.58 -23.78
CA PHE A 58 -14.07 -7.11 -22.53
C PHE A 58 -15.59 -7.14 -22.71
N HIS A 59 -16.24 -7.97 -21.94
CA HIS A 59 -17.69 -8.14 -21.92
C HIS A 59 -18.27 -7.38 -20.74
N ASN A 60 -18.85 -6.20 -21.03
CA ASN A 60 -19.50 -5.37 -20.00
C ASN A 60 -20.87 -5.96 -19.66
N THR A 61 -21.06 -6.42 -18.43
CA THR A 61 -22.29 -7.06 -17.96
C THR A 61 -23.53 -6.18 -18.06
N HIS A 62 -23.41 -4.87 -18.00
CA HIS A 62 -24.56 -3.95 -18.20
C HIS A 62 -25.10 -3.94 -19.64
N THR A 63 -24.30 -4.35 -20.62
CA THR A 63 -24.70 -4.37 -22.02
C THR A 63 -25.04 -5.79 -22.49
N LEU A 64 -24.73 -6.80 -21.71
CA LEU A 64 -25.04 -8.19 -22.03
C LEU A 64 -26.49 -8.52 -21.68
N PRO A 65 -27.17 -9.36 -22.49
CA PRO A 65 -28.47 -9.95 -22.14
C PRO A 65 -28.34 -10.82 -20.87
N THR A 66 -29.40 -10.87 -20.08
CA THR A 66 -29.46 -11.73 -18.89
C THR A 66 -29.28 -13.21 -19.32
N GLY A 67 -28.41 -13.95 -18.64
CA GLY A 67 -28.12 -15.36 -18.94
C GLY A 67 -27.07 -15.59 -20.02
N SER A 68 -26.45 -14.55 -20.58
CA SER A 68 -25.49 -14.67 -21.68
C SER A 68 -24.04 -14.79 -21.24
N ILE A 69 -23.71 -14.57 -19.99
CA ILE A 69 -22.33 -14.59 -19.48
C ILE A 69 -21.70 -15.97 -19.65
N THR A 70 -22.45 -17.01 -19.33
CA THR A 70 -22.02 -18.42 -19.51
C THR A 70 -21.79 -18.75 -20.99
N ASP A 71 -22.61 -18.24 -21.89
CA ASP A 71 -22.47 -18.48 -23.33
C ASP A 71 -21.28 -17.71 -23.93
N GLU A 72 -21.00 -16.49 -23.45
CA GLU A 72 -19.80 -15.73 -23.81
C GLU A 72 -18.52 -16.47 -23.36
N ALA A 73 -18.52 -16.96 -22.11
CA ALA A 73 -17.43 -17.77 -21.60
C ALA A 73 -17.22 -19.05 -22.43
N ARG A 74 -18.30 -19.77 -22.76
CA ARG A 74 -18.26 -20.97 -23.61
C ARG A 74 -17.73 -20.66 -25.01
N THR A 75 -18.15 -19.57 -25.60
CA THR A 75 -17.71 -19.12 -26.91
C THR A 75 -16.22 -18.78 -26.91
N ALA A 76 -15.74 -18.11 -25.88
CA ALA A 76 -14.31 -17.79 -25.71
C ALA A 76 -13.47 -19.08 -25.58
N ILE A 77 -13.92 -20.05 -24.78
CA ILE A 77 -13.26 -21.35 -24.62
C ILE A 77 -13.19 -22.07 -25.96
N ALA A 78 -14.27 -22.09 -26.74
CA ALA A 78 -14.30 -22.70 -28.06
C ALA A 78 -13.33 -22.04 -29.06
N ARG A 79 -12.99 -20.76 -28.87
CA ARG A 79 -11.97 -20.02 -29.63
C ARG A 79 -10.54 -20.22 -29.12
N GLY A 80 -10.32 -21.05 -28.08
CA GLY A 80 -9.00 -21.34 -27.52
C GLY A 80 -8.57 -20.37 -26.41
N VAL A 81 -9.48 -19.55 -25.89
CA VAL A 81 -9.18 -18.72 -24.71
C VAL A 81 -9.29 -19.61 -23.47
N HIS A 82 -8.21 -19.70 -22.71
CA HIS A 82 -8.13 -20.56 -21.53
C HIS A 82 -8.16 -19.80 -20.19
N THR A 83 -8.17 -18.47 -20.22
CA THR A 83 -8.23 -17.65 -19.01
C THR A 83 -9.46 -16.74 -19.05
N ILE A 84 -10.32 -16.86 -18.05
CA ILE A 84 -11.54 -16.06 -17.93
C ILE A 84 -11.47 -15.28 -16.61
N VAL A 85 -11.48 -13.95 -16.72
CA VAL A 85 -11.46 -13.05 -15.56
C VAL A 85 -12.89 -12.62 -15.27
N LEU A 86 -13.35 -12.89 -14.06
CA LEU A 86 -14.71 -12.64 -13.63
C LEU A 86 -14.77 -11.61 -12.51
N ASP A 87 -15.65 -10.65 -12.65
CA ASP A 87 -16.00 -9.74 -11.56
C ASP A 87 -17.02 -10.38 -10.62
N LEU A 88 -16.53 -11.04 -9.58
CA LEU A 88 -17.37 -11.72 -8.61
C LEU A 88 -18.20 -10.78 -7.72
N ALA A 89 -17.91 -9.47 -7.73
CA ALA A 89 -18.71 -8.47 -7.05
C ALA A 89 -19.92 -8.02 -7.87
N ASP A 90 -19.91 -8.30 -9.17
CA ASP A 90 -21.04 -8.04 -10.06
C ASP A 90 -22.18 -9.05 -9.85
N GLN A 91 -23.37 -8.53 -9.62
CA GLN A 91 -24.56 -9.34 -9.36
C GLN A 91 -24.92 -10.28 -10.54
N ALA A 92 -24.76 -9.81 -11.79
CA ALA A 92 -25.02 -10.60 -12.97
C ALA A 92 -24.09 -11.80 -13.08
N VAL A 93 -22.78 -11.57 -12.80
CA VAL A 93 -21.78 -12.66 -12.78
C VAL A 93 -22.07 -13.62 -11.65
N SER A 94 -22.39 -13.14 -10.44
CA SER A 94 -22.68 -13.96 -9.27
C SER A 94 -23.91 -14.83 -9.47
N ALA A 95 -24.93 -14.36 -10.16
CA ALA A 95 -26.16 -15.11 -10.47
C ALA A 95 -25.88 -16.30 -11.41
N GLU A 96 -24.92 -16.17 -12.33
CA GLU A 96 -24.59 -17.22 -13.30
C GLU A 96 -23.46 -18.16 -12.82
N LEU A 97 -22.84 -17.94 -11.65
CA LEU A 97 -21.76 -18.78 -11.13
C LEU A 97 -22.05 -20.28 -11.15
N PRO A 98 -23.28 -20.78 -10.78
CA PRO A 98 -23.57 -22.21 -10.86
C PRO A 98 -23.43 -22.81 -12.28
N HIS A 99 -23.76 -22.02 -13.31
CA HIS A 99 -23.63 -22.43 -14.71
C HIS A 99 -22.16 -22.33 -15.18
N ILE A 100 -21.43 -21.30 -14.75
CA ILE A 100 -20.00 -21.12 -15.03
C ILE A 100 -19.18 -22.27 -14.45
N TYR A 101 -19.54 -22.81 -13.28
CA TYR A 101 -18.86 -23.97 -12.70
C TYR A 101 -18.88 -25.20 -13.63
N SER A 102 -19.90 -25.37 -14.47
CA SER A 102 -19.95 -26.46 -15.44
C SER A 102 -18.90 -26.35 -16.57
N LEU A 103 -18.30 -25.16 -16.74
CA LEU A 103 -17.24 -24.90 -17.73
C LEU A 103 -15.84 -25.13 -17.15
N MET A 104 -15.71 -25.37 -15.85
CA MET A 104 -14.41 -25.61 -15.22
C MET A 104 -13.81 -26.92 -15.72
N SER A 105 -12.57 -26.86 -16.14
CA SER A 105 -11.79 -28.01 -16.59
C SER A 105 -10.32 -27.81 -16.30
N ASP A 106 -9.49 -28.82 -16.46
CA ASP A 106 -8.04 -28.74 -16.23
C ASP A 106 -7.34 -27.75 -17.18
N THR A 107 -8.00 -27.35 -18.26
CA THR A 107 -7.44 -26.44 -19.27
C THR A 107 -7.96 -25.01 -19.17
N VAL A 108 -9.02 -24.76 -18.39
CA VAL A 108 -9.66 -23.45 -18.27
C VAL A 108 -9.44 -22.88 -16.87
N TYR A 109 -8.86 -21.67 -16.80
CA TYR A 109 -8.55 -20.98 -15.55
C TYR A 109 -9.52 -19.81 -15.33
N PHE A 110 -10.24 -19.85 -14.23
CA PHE A 110 -11.06 -18.73 -13.78
C PHE A 110 -10.29 -17.91 -12.76
N VAL A 111 -10.21 -16.61 -13.00
CA VAL A 111 -9.48 -15.65 -12.15
C VAL A 111 -10.46 -14.57 -11.69
N SER A 112 -10.45 -14.24 -10.41
CA SER A 112 -11.23 -13.11 -9.91
C SER A 112 -10.62 -11.80 -10.41
N LEU A 113 -11.46 -10.88 -10.86
CA LEU A 113 -11.07 -9.52 -11.22
C LEU A 113 -10.29 -8.85 -10.09
N ALA A 114 -10.77 -8.97 -8.85
CA ALA A 114 -10.11 -8.37 -7.69
C ALA A 114 -8.69 -8.90 -7.49
N SER A 115 -8.47 -10.21 -7.68
CA SER A 115 -7.14 -10.82 -7.54
C SER A 115 -6.18 -10.36 -8.65
N LEU A 116 -6.66 -10.30 -9.89
CA LEU A 116 -5.85 -9.82 -11.02
C LEU A 116 -5.56 -8.32 -10.89
N TYR A 117 -6.52 -7.54 -10.41
CA TYR A 117 -6.34 -6.11 -10.14
C TYR A 117 -5.24 -5.87 -9.10
N GLU A 118 -5.22 -6.66 -8.02
CA GLU A 118 -4.16 -6.58 -7.01
C GLU A 118 -2.78 -6.94 -7.58
N GLU A 119 -2.71 -7.91 -8.48
CA GLU A 119 -1.45 -8.31 -9.14
C GLU A 119 -0.94 -7.22 -10.10
N VAL A 120 -1.84 -6.54 -10.81
CA VAL A 120 -1.51 -5.52 -11.82
C VAL A 120 -1.14 -4.18 -11.17
N PHE A 121 -1.90 -3.75 -10.17
CA PHE A 121 -1.80 -2.40 -9.59
C PHE A 121 -1.14 -2.34 -8.21
N ASP A 122 -0.80 -3.49 -7.62
CA ASP A 122 -0.24 -3.56 -6.26
C ASP A 122 -1.11 -2.84 -5.20
N ARG A 123 -2.43 -2.85 -5.40
CA ARG A 123 -3.42 -2.23 -4.51
C ARG A 123 -4.75 -3.00 -4.51
N VAL A 124 -5.49 -2.92 -3.41
CA VAL A 124 -6.78 -3.61 -3.22
C VAL A 124 -7.91 -2.82 -3.88
N PRO A 125 -8.76 -3.42 -4.73
CA PRO A 125 -9.95 -2.76 -5.28
C PRO A 125 -11.07 -2.72 -4.22
N LEU A 126 -11.10 -1.69 -3.38
CA LEU A 126 -11.96 -1.60 -2.19
C LEU A 126 -13.45 -1.83 -2.47
N ALA A 127 -13.93 -1.42 -3.64
CA ALA A 127 -15.32 -1.60 -4.04
C ALA A 127 -15.67 -3.04 -4.44
N HIS A 128 -14.66 -3.90 -4.72
CA HIS A 128 -14.84 -5.26 -5.24
C HIS A 128 -14.37 -6.34 -4.26
N VAL A 129 -14.04 -5.96 -3.03
CA VAL A 129 -13.62 -6.90 -1.99
C VAL A 129 -14.60 -6.81 -0.82
N SER A 130 -15.16 -7.94 -0.42
CA SER A 130 -16.09 -7.97 0.72
C SER A 130 -15.37 -7.69 2.04
N ALA A 131 -16.11 -7.13 3.01
CA ALA A 131 -15.61 -6.90 4.36
C ALA A 131 -15.06 -8.19 5.00
N GLU A 132 -15.71 -9.32 4.72
CA GLU A 132 -15.35 -10.63 5.23
C GLU A 132 -13.98 -11.09 4.68
N GLN A 133 -13.77 -10.98 3.36
CA GLN A 133 -12.50 -11.31 2.71
C GLN A 133 -11.36 -10.42 3.21
N LEU A 134 -11.61 -9.11 3.39
CA LEU A 134 -10.64 -8.20 3.96
C LEU A 134 -10.31 -8.56 5.41
N PHE A 135 -11.34 -8.80 6.23
CA PHE A 135 -11.16 -9.16 7.62
C PHE A 135 -10.36 -10.45 7.76
N GLU A 136 -10.71 -11.50 7.04
CA GLU A 136 -9.99 -12.78 7.07
C GLU A 136 -8.52 -12.61 6.66
N SER A 137 -8.25 -11.91 5.56
CA SER A 137 -6.90 -11.74 5.03
C SER A 137 -6.02 -10.86 5.94
N VAL A 138 -6.58 -9.82 6.56
CA VAL A 138 -5.86 -8.88 7.42
C VAL A 138 -5.70 -9.42 8.83
N SER A 139 -6.72 -10.09 9.39
CA SER A 139 -6.69 -10.66 10.74
C SER A 139 -5.86 -11.93 10.85
N ARG A 140 -5.47 -12.53 9.73
CA ARG A 140 -4.61 -13.72 9.73
C ARG A 140 -3.32 -13.44 10.50
N ARG A 141 -3.20 -14.06 11.66
CA ARG A 141 -2.03 -13.91 12.53
C ARG A 141 -0.76 -14.38 11.83
N ARG A 142 0.19 -13.49 11.66
CA ARG A 142 1.55 -13.77 11.16
C ARG A 142 2.54 -13.65 12.32
N THR A 143 2.26 -14.36 13.41
CA THR A 143 2.97 -14.20 14.69
C THR A 143 4.50 -14.28 14.52
N ILE A 144 5.00 -15.22 13.73
CA ILE A 144 6.45 -15.38 13.49
C ILE A 144 7.00 -14.15 12.77
N TYR A 145 6.33 -13.72 11.69
CA TYR A 145 6.75 -12.53 10.94
C TYR A 145 6.67 -11.27 11.81
N ASP A 146 5.55 -11.05 12.51
CA ASP A 146 5.35 -9.84 13.32
C ASP A 146 6.36 -9.75 14.46
N SER A 147 6.69 -10.87 15.12
CA SER A 147 7.72 -10.93 16.17
C SER A 147 9.13 -10.72 15.63
N ALA A 148 9.46 -11.37 14.51
CA ALA A 148 10.77 -11.22 13.88
C ALA A 148 10.95 -9.80 13.32
N LYS A 149 9.91 -9.20 12.73
CA LYS A 149 9.90 -7.81 12.30
C LYS A 149 10.15 -6.85 13.47
N ARG A 150 9.49 -7.06 14.59
CA ARG A 150 9.69 -6.26 15.79
C ARG A 150 11.15 -6.34 16.30
N LEU A 151 11.71 -7.54 16.34
CA LEU A 151 13.12 -7.75 16.71
C LEU A 151 14.06 -7.05 15.72
N PHE A 152 13.75 -7.12 14.42
CA PHE A 152 14.51 -6.43 13.37
C PHE A 152 14.45 -4.90 13.54
N ASP A 153 13.26 -4.34 13.81
CA ASP A 153 13.07 -2.91 14.08
C ASP A 153 13.97 -2.45 15.24
N ILE A 154 13.94 -3.17 16.36
CA ILE A 154 14.78 -2.85 17.53
C ILE A 154 16.27 -2.92 17.19
N LYS A 155 16.72 -4.01 16.54
CA LYS A 155 18.13 -4.17 16.14
C LYS A 155 18.59 -3.07 15.21
N LEU A 156 17.74 -2.66 14.26
CA LEU A 156 18.08 -1.60 13.31
C LEU A 156 18.17 -0.24 14.01
N VAL A 157 17.27 0.07 14.97
CA VAL A 157 17.39 1.29 15.79
C VAL A 157 18.72 1.29 16.53
N LEU A 158 19.07 0.20 17.23
CA LEU A 158 20.33 0.11 17.97
C LEU A 158 21.56 0.26 17.07
N LEU A 159 21.53 -0.32 15.87
CA LEU A 159 22.60 -0.19 14.87
C LEU A 159 22.74 1.27 14.38
N LEU A 160 21.64 1.99 14.21
CA LEU A 160 21.64 3.38 13.74
C LEU A 160 21.96 4.39 14.86
N THR A 161 21.77 4.04 16.12
CA THR A 161 21.96 4.92 17.29
C THR A 161 23.31 5.64 17.31
N PRO A 162 24.47 5.00 17.03
CA PRO A 162 25.78 5.67 17.04
C PRO A 162 25.91 6.83 16.04
N ILE A 163 25.11 6.82 14.96
CA ILE A 163 25.07 7.87 13.94
C ILE A 163 23.97 8.89 14.26
N VAL A 164 22.80 8.39 14.60
CA VAL A 164 21.60 9.23 14.79
C VAL A 164 21.68 10.09 16.03
N VAL A 165 22.24 9.59 17.14
CA VAL A 165 22.32 10.36 18.38
C VAL A 165 23.25 11.60 18.21
N PRO A 166 24.50 11.48 17.74
CA PRO A 166 25.34 12.65 17.51
C PRO A 166 24.72 13.67 16.55
N LEU A 167 24.13 13.19 15.45
CA LEU A 167 23.50 14.04 14.46
C LEU A 167 22.29 14.80 15.05
N THR A 168 21.47 14.12 15.85
CA THR A 168 20.35 14.72 16.57
C THR A 168 20.84 15.74 17.60
N LEU A 169 21.92 15.47 18.34
CA LEU A 169 22.49 16.40 19.30
C LEU A 169 22.99 17.69 18.63
N VAL A 170 23.67 17.58 17.49
CA VAL A 170 24.09 18.77 16.71
C VAL A 170 22.88 19.61 16.30
N ALA A 171 21.82 18.96 15.79
CA ALA A 171 20.59 19.65 15.42
C ALA A 171 19.88 20.30 16.62
N VAL A 172 19.87 19.62 17.77
CA VAL A 172 19.33 20.15 19.04
C VAL A 172 20.11 21.39 19.49
N CYS A 173 21.44 21.35 19.49
CA CYS A 173 22.25 22.51 19.83
C CYS A 173 21.97 23.70 18.91
N ALA A 174 21.87 23.47 17.61
CA ALA A 174 21.53 24.51 16.64
C ALA A 174 20.13 25.13 16.89
N LEU A 175 19.14 24.25 17.25
CA LEU A 175 17.79 24.73 17.59
C LEU A 175 17.73 25.50 18.91
N LEU A 176 18.51 25.12 19.92
CA LEU A 176 18.62 25.86 21.19
C LEU A 176 19.20 27.25 20.96
N VAL A 177 20.26 27.39 20.14
CA VAL A 177 20.83 28.67 19.76
C VAL A 177 19.82 29.56 19.02
N SER A 178 18.94 28.94 18.19
CA SER A 178 17.87 29.68 17.49
C SER A 178 16.69 30.09 18.39
N GLY A 179 16.71 29.69 19.67
CA GLY A 179 15.67 29.98 20.67
C GLY A 179 14.48 29.00 20.65
N GLY A 180 13.96 28.71 21.83
CA GLY A 180 12.78 27.83 22.04
C GLY A 180 13.09 26.35 22.16
N THR A 181 12.07 25.53 22.34
CA THR A 181 12.17 24.08 22.57
C THR A 181 12.63 23.35 21.31
N PRO A 182 13.64 22.48 21.35
CA PRO A 182 14.11 21.76 20.16
C PRO A 182 13.19 20.63 19.72
N PHE A 183 12.44 20.02 20.65
CA PHE A 183 11.52 18.93 20.35
C PHE A 183 10.08 19.40 20.29
N ILE A 184 9.31 18.79 19.42
CA ILE A 184 7.87 18.91 19.35
C ILE A 184 7.24 17.50 19.32
N THR A 185 6.04 17.39 19.82
CA THR A 185 5.23 16.19 19.72
C THR A 185 3.96 16.49 18.95
N THR A 186 3.53 15.56 18.12
CA THR A 186 2.24 15.61 17.44
C THR A 186 1.49 14.31 17.72
N GLU A 187 0.22 14.43 18.11
CA GLU A 187 -0.60 13.25 18.34
C GLU A 187 -0.93 12.57 17.01
N ARG A 188 -0.81 11.24 16.98
CA ARG A 188 -1.09 10.40 15.82
C ARG A 188 -1.84 9.15 16.24
N VAL A 189 -2.57 8.55 15.29
CA VAL A 189 -3.25 7.29 15.51
C VAL A 189 -2.33 6.13 15.18
N GLY A 190 -2.16 5.24 16.17
CA GLY A 190 -1.28 4.09 16.11
C GLY A 190 -2.03 2.76 15.99
N LYS A 191 -1.34 1.69 16.39
CA LYS A 191 -1.89 0.32 16.37
C LYS A 191 -3.15 0.20 17.23
N GLY A 192 -4.17 -0.44 16.67
CA GLY A 192 -5.48 -0.61 17.34
C GLY A 192 -6.30 0.66 17.45
N GLY A 193 -5.95 1.73 16.71
CA GLY A 193 -6.62 3.02 16.79
C GLY A 193 -6.23 3.85 18.03
N ARG A 194 -5.19 3.44 18.78
CA ARG A 194 -4.75 4.15 19.99
C ARG A 194 -3.90 5.36 19.61
N PRO A 195 -4.14 6.52 20.21
CA PRO A 195 -3.31 7.70 19.97
C PRO A 195 -1.91 7.50 20.60
N PHE A 196 -0.89 8.07 19.97
CA PHE A 196 0.47 8.15 20.49
C PHE A 196 1.12 9.48 20.13
N SER A 197 2.14 9.88 20.88
CA SER A 197 2.91 11.10 20.66
C SER A 197 4.07 10.85 19.70
N LEU A 198 3.98 11.38 18.47
CA LEU A 198 5.03 11.31 17.48
C LEU A 198 6.08 12.39 17.75
N LEU A 199 7.31 11.98 18.03
CA LEU A 199 8.42 12.88 18.39
C LEU A 199 9.14 13.39 17.13
N LYS A 200 9.38 14.73 17.08
CA LYS A 200 10.11 15.40 15.98
C LYS A 200 10.99 16.53 16.53
N LEU A 201 11.97 16.94 15.72
CA LEU A 201 12.63 18.24 15.96
C LEU A 201 11.76 19.36 15.41
N ARG A 202 11.82 20.51 16.10
CA ARG A 202 11.11 21.71 15.69
C ARG A 202 11.68 22.24 14.36
N SER A 203 10.85 22.36 13.36
CA SER A 203 11.20 22.92 12.05
C SER A 203 10.37 24.16 11.69
N MET A 204 9.39 24.51 12.52
CA MET A 204 8.49 25.66 12.34
C MET A 204 8.56 26.59 13.54
N LEU A 205 8.08 27.83 13.37
CA LEU A 205 8.11 28.85 14.42
C LEU A 205 7.19 28.50 15.60
N LEU A 206 6.00 27.95 15.29
CA LEU A 206 4.99 27.59 16.26
C LEU A 206 4.80 26.08 16.29
N ASN A 207 4.43 25.55 17.45
CA ASN A 207 3.87 24.21 17.54
C ASN A 207 2.35 24.36 17.37
N ASP A 208 1.83 23.95 16.21
CA ASP A 208 0.43 24.12 15.87
C ASP A 208 -0.47 22.96 16.35
N HIS A 209 0.11 21.87 16.87
CA HIS A 209 -0.60 20.69 17.34
C HIS A 209 -1.65 20.14 16.37
N GLY A 210 -1.57 20.53 15.09
CA GLY A 210 -2.54 20.19 14.06
C GLY A 210 -3.71 21.17 13.95
N ASP A 211 -3.69 22.29 14.65
CA ASP A 211 -4.72 23.34 14.54
C ASP A 211 -4.62 24.07 13.18
N PRO A 212 -5.69 24.06 12.36
CA PRO A 212 -5.69 24.70 11.03
C PRO A 212 -5.43 26.21 11.05
N GLU A 213 -5.89 26.92 12.09
CA GLU A 213 -5.68 28.37 12.19
C GLU A 213 -4.24 28.72 12.57
N LEU A 214 -3.62 27.94 13.44
CA LEU A 214 -2.21 28.08 13.75
C LEU A 214 -1.33 27.66 12.57
N GLN A 215 -1.72 26.64 11.81
CA GLN A 215 -1.01 26.22 10.60
C GLN A 215 -0.92 27.33 9.55
N LYS A 216 -1.98 28.11 9.35
CA LYS A 216 -1.98 29.25 8.40
C LYS A 216 -0.97 30.33 8.78
N LYS A 217 -0.70 30.52 10.07
CA LYS A 217 0.24 31.51 10.60
C LYS A 217 1.66 30.96 10.76
N ASN A 218 1.80 29.63 10.72
CA ASN A 218 3.07 28.97 10.99
C ASN A 218 4.00 29.03 9.78
N ARG A 219 5.29 29.34 10.03
CA ARG A 219 6.31 29.41 8.99
C ARG A 219 7.47 28.49 9.29
N VAL A 220 7.99 27.86 8.25
CA VAL A 220 9.19 27.03 8.34
C VAL A 220 10.40 27.96 8.56
N THR A 221 11.19 27.72 9.60
CA THR A 221 12.42 28.47 9.87
C THR A 221 13.49 28.14 8.83
N MET A 222 14.54 29.01 8.71
CA MET A 222 15.68 28.72 7.82
C MET A 222 16.34 27.36 8.18
N LEU A 223 16.63 27.17 9.48
CA LEU A 223 17.15 25.90 9.99
C LEU A 223 16.16 24.76 9.75
N GLY A 224 14.86 25.00 9.95
CA GLY A 224 13.80 24.01 9.70
C GLY A 224 13.74 23.56 8.24
N LYS A 225 14.02 24.43 7.26
CA LYS A 225 14.12 24.03 5.85
C LYS A 225 15.24 23.02 5.63
N VAL A 226 16.41 23.23 6.24
CA VAL A 226 17.54 22.28 6.17
C VAL A 226 17.17 20.96 6.82
N LEU A 227 16.62 21.00 8.05
CA LEU A 227 16.22 19.80 8.78
C LEU A 227 15.20 18.96 8.01
N ARG A 228 14.18 19.61 7.41
CA ARG A 228 13.16 18.92 6.56
C ARG A 228 13.76 18.34 5.29
N LYS A 229 14.60 19.11 4.59
CA LYS A 229 15.25 18.63 3.35
C LYS A 229 16.13 17.41 3.60
N THR A 230 16.81 17.36 4.75
CA THR A 230 17.68 16.25 5.16
C THR A 230 16.96 15.17 5.96
N ARG A 231 15.66 15.35 6.27
CA ARG A 231 14.87 14.47 7.15
C ARG A 231 15.45 14.30 8.57
N ILE A 232 16.35 15.16 8.98
CA ILE A 232 16.94 15.15 10.34
C ILE A 232 15.87 15.46 11.39
N ASP A 233 14.85 16.24 11.05
CA ASP A 233 13.72 16.53 11.93
C ASP A 233 12.91 15.27 12.32
N GLU A 234 13.00 14.20 11.57
CA GLU A 234 12.29 12.95 11.83
C GLU A 234 13.13 11.92 12.60
N LEU A 235 14.44 12.13 12.82
CA LEU A 235 15.32 11.20 13.53
C LEU A 235 14.84 10.83 14.94
N PRO A 236 14.24 11.73 15.74
CA PRO A 236 13.72 11.38 17.06
C PRO A 236 12.58 10.35 17.01
N GLN A 237 11.93 10.11 15.86
CA GLN A 237 10.91 9.08 15.70
C GLN A 237 11.48 7.65 15.88
N LEU A 238 12.79 7.48 15.80
CA LEU A 238 13.42 6.19 16.14
C LEU A 238 13.14 5.79 17.61
N TRP A 239 12.91 6.75 18.50
CA TRP A 239 12.40 6.47 19.85
C TRP A 239 11.02 5.83 19.78
N ASN A 240 10.10 6.35 18.97
CA ASN A 240 8.78 5.74 18.80
C ASN A 240 8.88 4.32 18.18
N VAL A 241 9.87 4.07 17.31
CA VAL A 241 10.15 2.72 16.83
C VAL A 241 10.65 1.83 17.97
N LEU A 242 11.56 2.33 18.81
CA LEU A 242 12.13 1.57 19.92
C LEU A 242 11.08 1.17 20.96
N VAL A 243 10.13 2.05 21.29
CA VAL A 243 9.06 1.76 22.26
C VAL A 243 7.90 0.94 21.63
N GLY A 244 7.76 0.95 20.32
CA GLY A 244 6.78 0.14 19.58
C GLY A 244 5.54 0.86 19.08
N ASP A 245 5.48 2.17 19.23
CA ASP A 245 4.43 3.01 18.64
C ASP A 245 4.51 3.02 17.12
N LEU A 246 5.75 2.93 16.58
CA LEU A 246 6.06 2.86 15.17
C LEU A 246 6.84 1.58 14.80
N SER A 247 6.89 1.30 13.51
CA SER A 247 7.81 0.39 12.84
C SER A 247 8.57 1.17 11.75
N PHE A 248 9.66 0.63 11.21
CA PHE A 248 10.28 1.22 10.01
C PHE A 248 9.33 1.16 8.82
N ILE A 249 8.62 0.06 8.64
CA ILE A 249 7.71 -0.14 7.52
C ILE A 249 6.29 -0.41 8.01
N GLY A 250 5.32 0.37 7.51
CA GLY A 250 3.90 0.26 7.84
C GLY A 250 3.10 1.43 7.26
N PRO A 251 1.77 1.43 7.40
CA PRO A 251 0.93 2.55 7.01
C PRO A 251 1.35 3.85 7.73
N ARG A 252 1.41 4.97 7.01
CA ARG A 252 1.76 6.26 7.63
C ARG A 252 0.73 6.68 8.68
N PRO A 253 1.13 7.07 9.90
CA PRO A 253 0.18 7.46 10.94
C PRO A 253 -0.50 8.81 10.61
N GLU A 254 -1.83 8.86 10.78
CA GLU A 254 -2.65 10.05 10.53
C GLU A 254 -2.97 10.81 11.82
N LEU A 255 -3.43 12.06 11.64
CA LEU A 255 -3.94 12.90 12.73
C LEU A 255 -5.27 12.33 13.27
N PRO A 256 -5.55 12.39 14.59
CA PRO A 256 -6.79 11.87 15.16
C PRO A 256 -8.06 12.49 14.56
N ASN A 257 -8.06 13.80 14.35
CA ASN A 257 -9.19 14.54 13.76
C ASN A 257 -9.49 14.09 12.32
N LEU A 258 -8.45 13.85 11.50
CA LEU A 258 -8.62 13.34 10.13
C LEU A 258 -9.06 11.87 10.14
N THR A 259 -8.49 11.07 11.03
CA THR A 259 -8.87 9.65 11.19
C THR A 259 -10.35 9.50 11.51
N ALA A 260 -10.89 10.33 12.40
CA ALA A 260 -12.31 10.32 12.75
C ALA A 260 -13.21 10.58 11.53
N VAL A 261 -12.84 11.52 10.66
CA VAL A 261 -13.57 11.79 9.41
C VAL A 261 -13.45 10.60 8.45
N TYR A 262 -12.23 10.07 8.27
CA TYR A 262 -12.00 8.97 7.33
C TYR A 262 -12.65 7.65 7.75
N GLU A 263 -12.76 7.39 9.06
CA GLU A 263 -13.48 6.21 9.58
C GLU A 263 -14.99 6.27 9.31
N GLN A 264 -15.57 7.48 9.19
CA GLN A 264 -16.97 7.68 8.85
C GLN A 264 -17.25 7.61 7.35
N GLU A 265 -16.35 8.18 6.54
CA GLU A 265 -16.56 8.37 5.10
C GLU A 265 -15.99 7.25 4.23
N ILE A 266 -14.95 6.54 4.71
CA ILE A 266 -14.25 5.52 3.91
C ILE A 266 -14.48 4.13 4.49
N PRO A 267 -15.18 3.24 3.76
CA PRO A 267 -15.35 1.86 4.20
C PRO A 267 -14.02 1.18 4.50
N HIS A 268 -13.99 0.39 5.57
CA HIS A 268 -12.83 -0.39 5.98
C HIS A 268 -11.59 0.42 6.42
N TYR A 269 -11.69 1.75 6.55
CA TYR A 269 -10.53 2.59 6.89
C TYR A 269 -9.81 2.14 8.16
N ARG A 270 -10.56 1.70 9.18
CA ARG A 270 -10.05 1.24 10.47
C ARG A 270 -9.12 0.02 10.36
N MET A 271 -9.21 -0.75 9.29
CA MET A 271 -8.37 -1.94 9.12
C MET A 271 -6.88 -1.63 9.02
N ARG A 272 -6.50 -0.44 8.55
CA ARG A 272 -5.10 -0.02 8.50
C ARG A 272 -4.43 0.06 9.87
N HIS A 273 -5.21 0.14 10.95
CA HIS A 273 -4.72 0.21 12.33
C HIS A 273 -4.48 -1.16 12.97
N PHE A 274 -4.66 -2.29 12.28
CA PHE A 274 -4.35 -3.61 12.83
C PHE A 274 -2.87 -3.83 13.13
N ILE A 275 -1.99 -3.11 12.44
CA ILE A 275 -0.54 -3.15 12.65
C ILE A 275 -0.01 -1.79 13.14
N ALA A 276 1.23 -1.78 13.64
CA ALA A 276 1.89 -0.52 13.96
C ALA A 276 2.08 0.30 12.68
N PRO A 277 1.86 1.63 12.73
CA PRO A 277 2.18 2.50 11.63
C PRO A 277 3.70 2.55 11.36
N GLY A 278 4.10 3.03 10.18
CA GLY A 278 5.49 3.04 9.75
C GLY A 278 6.05 4.42 9.48
N LEU A 279 7.39 4.52 9.54
CA LEU A 279 8.15 5.66 9.02
C LEU A 279 8.01 5.75 7.50
N SER A 280 8.04 4.59 6.83
CA SER A 280 7.76 4.43 5.42
C SER A 280 6.71 3.34 5.20
N GLY A 281 6.00 3.36 4.08
CA GLY A 281 4.95 2.40 3.77
C GLY A 281 4.68 2.28 2.27
N TRP A 282 3.92 1.24 1.91
CA TRP A 282 3.60 0.91 0.52
C TRP A 282 2.88 2.05 -0.20
N ALA A 283 1.89 2.67 0.46
CA ALA A 283 1.20 3.84 -0.07
C ALA A 283 2.15 5.02 -0.34
N GLN A 284 3.13 5.25 0.54
CA GLN A 284 4.06 6.38 0.42
C GLN A 284 5.01 6.26 -0.78
N ILE A 285 5.37 5.04 -1.19
CA ILE A 285 6.27 4.81 -2.33
C ILE A 285 5.54 4.73 -3.68
N HIS A 286 4.18 4.64 -3.68
CA HIS A 286 3.36 4.60 -4.88
C HIS A 286 2.52 5.85 -5.09
N ASP A 287 2.10 6.51 -4.01
CA ASP A 287 1.31 7.74 -4.03
C ASP A 287 1.98 8.77 -3.11
N TYR A 288 2.96 9.50 -3.67
CA TYR A 288 3.85 10.36 -2.90
C TYR A 288 3.19 11.65 -2.38
N ASP A 289 2.07 12.03 -2.96
CA ASP A 289 1.40 13.29 -2.63
C ASP A 289 0.46 13.13 -1.42
N ALA A 290 0.94 13.43 -0.22
CA ALA A 290 0.08 13.53 0.95
C ALA A 290 -0.91 14.70 0.80
N PRO A 291 -2.20 14.54 1.22
CA PRO A 291 -3.16 15.64 1.22
C PRO A 291 -2.60 16.84 1.99
N ARG A 292 -2.60 18.00 1.36
CA ARG A 292 -2.21 19.27 1.99
C ARG A 292 -3.47 20.05 2.34
N GLY A 293 -3.80 20.18 3.62
CA GLY A 293 -4.80 21.14 4.07
C GLY A 293 -6.23 20.63 4.28
N GLY A 294 -6.45 19.44 4.78
CA GLY A 294 -7.78 18.96 5.18
C GLY A 294 -8.07 17.51 4.77
N ALA A 295 -9.30 17.06 5.00
CA ALA A 295 -9.74 15.73 4.62
C ALA A 295 -9.93 15.65 3.09
N ASP A 296 -9.24 14.70 2.45
CA ASP A 296 -9.38 14.37 1.03
C ASP A 296 -9.80 12.91 0.92
N ILE A 297 -11.10 12.70 0.74
CA ILE A 297 -11.69 11.35 0.73
C ILE A 297 -11.22 10.52 -0.47
N PRO A 298 -11.29 11.00 -1.74
CA PRO A 298 -10.88 10.20 -2.89
C PRO A 298 -9.42 9.76 -2.80
N ARG A 299 -8.55 10.68 -2.44
CA ARG A 299 -7.12 10.41 -2.34
C ARG A 299 -6.79 9.49 -1.17
N THR A 300 -7.46 9.67 -0.03
CA THR A 300 -7.27 8.80 1.14
C THR A 300 -7.84 7.39 0.87
N THR A 301 -8.92 7.26 0.11
CA THR A 301 -9.44 5.97 -0.35
C THR A 301 -8.41 5.23 -1.22
N ARG A 302 -7.79 5.93 -2.17
CA ARG A 302 -6.70 5.37 -2.98
C ARG A 302 -5.50 4.98 -2.11
N LYS A 303 -5.09 5.82 -1.17
CA LYS A 303 -4.03 5.50 -0.21
C LYS A 303 -4.36 4.27 0.62
N LEU A 304 -5.60 4.15 1.10
CA LEU A 304 -6.08 3.00 1.85
C LEU A 304 -5.93 1.71 1.03
N SER A 305 -6.23 1.72 -0.26
CA SER A 305 -6.10 0.54 -1.11
C SER A 305 -4.66 -0.01 -1.14
N PHE A 306 -3.64 0.86 -1.14
CA PHE A 306 -2.23 0.48 -0.99
C PHE A 306 -1.90 0.01 0.45
N ASP A 307 -2.41 0.70 1.48
CA ASP A 307 -2.19 0.30 2.87
C ASP A 307 -2.76 -1.11 3.13
N LEU A 308 -3.96 -1.42 2.62
CA LEU A 308 -4.58 -2.75 2.75
C LEU A 308 -3.86 -3.82 1.92
N TYR A 309 -3.33 -3.47 0.75
CA TYR A 309 -2.45 -4.37 0.00
C TYR A 309 -1.23 -4.77 0.84
N TYR A 310 -0.56 -3.81 1.46
CA TYR A 310 0.54 -4.10 2.36
C TYR A 310 0.12 -5.01 3.52
N LEU A 311 -1.01 -4.73 4.17
CA LEU A 311 -1.51 -5.56 5.26
C LEU A 311 -1.76 -7.02 4.82
N ARG A 312 -2.29 -7.23 3.62
CA ARG A 312 -2.56 -8.56 3.05
C ARG A 312 -1.30 -9.31 2.65
N HIS A 313 -0.31 -8.60 2.10
CA HIS A 313 0.89 -9.20 1.50
C HIS A 313 2.17 -9.00 2.31
N ARG A 314 2.07 -8.41 3.53
CA ARG A 314 3.25 -8.09 4.35
C ARG A 314 4.17 -9.29 4.52
N SER A 315 5.44 -9.07 4.21
CA SER A 315 6.50 -10.07 4.24
C SER A 315 7.86 -9.36 4.31
N PHE A 316 8.91 -10.07 4.71
CA PHE A 316 10.26 -9.49 4.69
C PHE A 316 10.68 -9.03 3.29
N GLY A 317 10.30 -9.76 2.24
CA GLY A 317 10.58 -9.36 0.85
C GLY A 317 9.94 -8.01 0.50
N LEU A 318 8.67 -7.82 0.88
CA LEU A 318 7.96 -6.56 0.64
C LEU A 318 8.54 -5.42 1.49
N ASP A 319 8.90 -5.68 2.76
CA ASP A 319 9.55 -4.69 3.61
C ASP A 319 10.89 -4.22 3.03
N ILE A 320 11.72 -5.14 2.54
CA ILE A 320 12.99 -4.81 1.88
C ILE A 320 12.74 -3.99 0.61
N ALA A 321 11.75 -4.34 -0.20
CA ALA A 321 11.40 -3.60 -1.41
C ALA A 321 10.99 -2.16 -1.08
N ILE A 322 10.16 -1.96 -0.03
CA ILE A 322 9.78 -0.63 0.45
C ILE A 322 11.01 0.15 0.96
N ALA A 323 11.85 -0.48 1.78
CA ALA A 323 13.05 0.15 2.32
C ALA A 323 14.00 0.61 1.19
N MET A 324 14.23 -0.23 0.18
CA MET A 324 15.09 0.11 -0.97
C MET A 324 14.53 1.25 -1.81
N LYS A 325 13.21 1.25 -2.09
CA LYS A 325 12.54 2.36 -2.81
C LYS A 325 12.63 3.66 -1.98
N THR A 326 12.43 3.59 -0.65
CA THR A 326 12.55 4.74 0.25
C THR A 326 13.96 5.31 0.26
N LEU A 327 14.98 4.45 0.40
CA LEU A 327 16.38 4.88 0.36
C LEU A 327 16.73 5.57 -0.96
N ARG A 328 16.27 5.00 -2.09
CA ARG A 328 16.48 5.61 -3.41
C ARG A 328 15.83 6.99 -3.49
N ALA A 329 14.59 7.15 -2.98
CA ALA A 329 13.90 8.43 -2.94
C ALA A 329 14.61 9.46 -2.04
N LEU A 330 15.19 9.04 -0.92
CA LEU A 330 15.96 9.90 -0.03
C LEU A 330 17.26 10.39 -0.69
N VAL A 331 17.98 9.50 -1.38
CA VAL A 331 19.26 9.84 -2.06
C VAL A 331 19.02 10.72 -3.29
N SER A 332 17.93 10.48 -4.04
CA SER A 332 17.61 11.28 -5.23
C SER A 332 17.03 12.66 -4.92
N PHE A 333 16.84 13.03 -3.63
CA PHE A 333 16.17 14.26 -3.20
C PHE A 333 14.82 14.53 -3.89
N SER A 334 14.18 13.50 -4.44
CA SER A 334 12.92 13.60 -5.18
C SER A 334 11.67 13.69 -4.28
N GLY A 335 11.85 13.85 -2.98
CA GLY A 335 10.78 13.82 -1.99
C GLY A 335 10.46 15.19 -1.35
N THR A 336 10.53 16.28 -2.10
CA THR A 336 10.12 17.63 -1.60
C THR A 336 8.99 18.18 -2.42
#